data_b8cf2fb490ee3132ca6184be46ecde14
#
_entry.id   b8cf2fb490ee3132ca6184be46ecde14
#
_cell.length_a   1.000
_cell.length_b   1.000
_cell.length_c   1.000
_cell.angle_alpha   90.00
_cell.angle_beta   90.00
_cell.angle_gamma   90.00
#
_symmetry.space_group_name_H-M   'P 1'
#
loop_
_entity.id
_entity.type
_entity.pdbx_description
1 polymer ?
#
loop_
_entity_poly.entity_id
_entity_poly.type
_entity_poly.pdbx_seq_one_letter_code
_entity_poly.pdbx_strand_id
1 'polypeptide(L)'
;RASSIKVAEAAKVIENAQRDINIAFVNELAVIFNKMGINTLDVLEAAGTKWNFLNFRPGLVGGHCIGVDPYYLAYKAQELGYHPEVILAGRRINDHMGKYVAENLIKQLIRTGSSVRDAKVLIMGLTFKEDVPDIRNTKVIDIIRELEEYGVNVLVCDPYADQEQVYHEYGLSLSQF
;
A
#
# COMPACT_ATOMS: atom_id res chain seq x y z
N ARG A 1 -29.29 0.27 10.81
CA ARG A 1 -29.47 -0.60 11.98
C ARG A 1 -29.22 -2.06 11.55
N ALA A 2 -28.30 -2.79 12.21
CA ALA A 2 -28.04 -4.18 11.92
C ALA A 2 -29.06 -5.09 12.63
N SER A 3 -29.40 -6.23 12.00
CA SER A 3 -30.36 -7.20 12.54
C SER A 3 -29.81 -8.03 13.71
N SER A 4 -28.47 -8.15 13.80
CA SER A 4 -27.77 -8.84 14.89
C SER A 4 -26.33 -8.31 15.04
N ILE A 5 -25.68 -8.66 16.16
CA ILE A 5 -24.26 -8.33 16.40
C ILE A 5 -23.38 -8.95 15.30
N LYS A 6 -23.59 -10.22 14.93
CA LYS A 6 -22.84 -10.89 13.86
C LYS A 6 -22.94 -10.16 12.51
N VAL A 7 -24.14 -9.66 12.20
CA VAL A 7 -24.36 -8.88 10.97
C VAL A 7 -23.63 -7.53 11.03
N ALA A 8 -23.59 -6.87 12.18
CA ALA A 8 -22.87 -5.61 12.36
C ALA A 8 -21.36 -5.81 12.21
N GLU A 9 -20.81 -6.85 12.83
CA GLU A 9 -19.39 -7.20 12.71
C GLU A 9 -19.02 -7.55 11.27
N ALA A 10 -19.79 -8.39 10.60
CA ALA A 10 -19.59 -8.73 9.20
C ALA A 10 -19.66 -7.50 8.29
N ALA A 11 -20.63 -6.60 8.52
CA ALA A 11 -20.79 -5.36 7.75
C ALA A 11 -19.54 -4.46 7.86
N LYS A 12 -18.93 -4.37 9.05
CA LYS A 12 -17.70 -3.59 9.26
C LYS A 12 -16.52 -4.20 8.51
N VAL A 13 -16.35 -5.51 8.60
CA VAL A 13 -15.23 -6.23 7.97
C VAL A 13 -15.33 -6.16 6.44
N ILE A 14 -16.53 -6.35 5.86
CA ILE A 14 -16.69 -6.31 4.40
C ILE A 14 -16.50 -4.92 3.81
N GLU A 15 -16.79 -3.85 4.56
CA GLU A 15 -16.51 -2.48 4.11
C GLU A 15 -15.01 -2.29 3.86
N ASN A 16 -14.16 -2.73 4.79
CA ASN A 16 -12.72 -2.66 4.64
C ASN A 16 -12.18 -3.63 3.59
N ALA A 17 -12.69 -4.87 3.55
CA ALA A 17 -12.31 -5.86 2.55
C ALA A 17 -12.66 -5.41 1.12
N GLN A 18 -13.83 -4.82 0.92
CA GLN A 18 -14.21 -4.24 -0.37
C GLN A 18 -13.25 -3.14 -0.82
N ARG A 19 -12.89 -2.23 0.09
CA ARG A 19 -11.94 -1.15 -0.20
C ARG A 19 -10.57 -1.71 -0.57
N ASP A 20 -10.09 -2.68 0.17
CA ASP A 20 -8.83 -3.36 -0.08
C ASP A 20 -8.80 -4.01 -1.48
N ILE A 21 -9.85 -4.74 -1.85
CA ILE A 21 -9.98 -5.40 -3.16
C ILE A 21 -10.02 -4.36 -4.30
N ASN A 22 -10.76 -3.26 -4.13
CA ASN A 22 -10.83 -2.22 -5.14
C ASN A 22 -9.48 -1.51 -5.34
N ILE A 23 -8.72 -1.28 -4.25
CA ILE A 23 -7.36 -0.75 -4.35
C ILE A 23 -6.45 -1.77 -5.02
N ALA A 24 -6.55 -3.06 -4.67
CA ALA A 24 -5.77 -4.11 -5.32
C ALA A 24 -6.03 -4.16 -6.83
N PHE A 25 -7.27 -4.03 -7.26
CA PHE A 25 -7.62 -3.99 -8.69
C PHE A 25 -6.93 -2.82 -9.40
N VAL A 26 -6.99 -1.61 -8.87
CA VAL A 26 -6.32 -0.46 -9.52
C VAL A 26 -4.80 -0.52 -9.39
N ASN A 27 -4.25 -1.14 -8.35
CA ASN A 27 -2.83 -1.42 -8.22
C ASN A 27 -2.36 -2.40 -9.32
N GLU A 28 -3.10 -3.46 -9.57
CA GLU A 28 -2.81 -4.41 -10.65
C GLU A 28 -2.87 -3.73 -12.02
N LEU A 29 -3.88 -2.87 -12.25
CA LEU A 29 -3.95 -2.05 -13.46
C LEU A 29 -2.73 -1.14 -13.61
N ALA A 30 -2.24 -0.53 -12.53
CA ALA A 30 -1.04 0.30 -12.57
C ALA A 30 0.20 -0.51 -12.99
N VAL A 31 0.34 -1.74 -12.52
CA VAL A 31 1.43 -2.65 -12.94
C VAL A 31 1.31 -3.00 -14.42
N ILE A 32 0.10 -3.32 -14.89
CA ILE A 32 -0.17 -3.67 -16.29
C ILE A 32 0.13 -2.48 -17.22
N PHE A 33 -0.44 -1.31 -16.91
CA PHE A 33 -0.29 -0.12 -17.74
C PHE A 33 1.13 0.41 -17.78
N ASN A 34 1.87 0.30 -16.67
CA ASN A 34 3.29 0.60 -16.66
C ASN A 34 4.07 -0.26 -17.67
N LYS A 35 3.77 -1.57 -17.72
CA LYS A 35 4.38 -2.48 -18.72
C LYS A 35 3.97 -2.16 -20.17
N MET A 36 2.80 -1.60 -20.36
CA MET A 36 2.28 -1.17 -21.67
C MET A 36 2.78 0.22 -22.07
N GLY A 37 3.43 0.96 -21.17
CA GLY A 37 3.84 2.35 -21.41
C GLY A 37 2.65 3.34 -21.41
N ILE A 38 1.56 3.00 -20.74
CA ILE A 38 0.35 3.82 -20.65
C ILE A 38 0.29 4.49 -19.27
N ASN A 39 -0.12 5.76 -19.23
CA ASN A 39 -0.33 6.46 -17.97
C ASN A 39 -1.61 5.94 -17.29
N THR A 40 -1.45 5.36 -16.11
CA THR A 40 -2.57 4.79 -15.34
C THR A 40 -3.61 5.85 -14.96
N LEU A 41 -3.18 7.04 -14.57
CA LEU A 41 -4.11 8.10 -14.14
C LEU A 41 -4.99 8.58 -15.28
N ASP A 42 -4.44 8.71 -16.49
CA ASP A 42 -5.21 9.10 -17.68
C ASP A 42 -6.31 8.06 -18.00
N VAL A 43 -5.98 6.77 -17.85
CA VAL A 43 -6.97 5.69 -18.05
C VAL A 43 -8.06 5.74 -16.99
N LEU A 44 -7.68 5.94 -15.72
CA LEU A 44 -8.66 6.02 -14.62
C LEU A 44 -9.55 7.26 -14.73
N GLU A 45 -9.01 8.40 -15.19
CA GLU A 45 -9.77 9.60 -15.45
C GLU A 45 -10.79 9.38 -16.58
N ALA A 46 -10.36 8.81 -17.70
CA ALA A 46 -11.25 8.47 -18.81
C ALA A 46 -12.34 7.48 -18.40
N ALA A 47 -11.99 6.42 -17.65
CA ALA A 47 -12.95 5.46 -17.12
C ALA A 47 -13.94 6.11 -16.14
N GLY A 48 -13.45 7.04 -15.30
CA GLY A 48 -14.21 7.79 -14.30
C GLY A 48 -15.29 8.70 -14.87
N THR A 49 -15.30 8.94 -16.20
CA THR A 49 -16.42 9.64 -16.86
C THR A 49 -17.71 8.83 -16.87
N LYS A 50 -17.66 7.53 -16.59
CA LYS A 50 -18.83 6.67 -16.48
C LYS A 50 -19.42 6.74 -15.07
N TRP A 51 -20.70 6.97 -14.96
CA TRP A 51 -21.41 7.15 -13.69
C TRP A 51 -21.29 5.98 -12.69
N ASN A 52 -21.05 4.78 -13.18
CA ASN A 52 -20.95 3.56 -12.39
C ASN A 52 -19.50 3.11 -12.14
N PHE A 53 -18.51 3.89 -12.57
CA PHE A 53 -17.10 3.59 -12.28
C PHE A 53 -16.73 4.05 -10.87
N LEU A 54 -16.09 3.18 -10.11
CA LEU A 54 -15.65 3.50 -8.76
C LEU A 54 -14.24 4.11 -8.81
N ASN A 55 -14.13 5.37 -8.39
CA ASN A 55 -12.90 6.15 -8.47
C ASN A 55 -11.91 5.78 -7.35
N PHE A 56 -11.29 4.61 -7.46
CA PHE A 56 -10.13 4.25 -6.67
C PHE A 56 -8.83 4.63 -7.40
N ARG A 57 -7.77 4.87 -6.63
CA ARG A 57 -6.44 5.17 -7.16
C ARG A 57 -5.44 4.14 -6.66
N PRO A 58 -4.36 3.86 -7.43
CA PRO A 58 -3.27 3.03 -6.97
C PRO A 58 -2.60 3.65 -5.73
N GLY A 59 -2.19 2.79 -4.80
CA GLY A 59 -1.53 3.24 -3.60
C GLY A 59 -1.17 2.12 -2.65
N LEU A 60 -0.44 2.46 -1.61
CA LEU A 60 -0.09 1.55 -0.53
C LEU A 60 -1.29 1.37 0.41
N VAL A 61 -1.51 0.15 0.88
CA VAL A 61 -2.58 -0.18 1.83
C VAL A 61 -1.97 -0.53 3.17
N GLY A 62 -1.91 0.47 4.03
CA GLY A 62 -1.43 0.35 5.42
C GLY A 62 -2.53 0.54 6.46
N GLY A 63 -2.11 0.80 7.70
CA GLY A 63 -2.99 1.02 8.84
C GLY A 63 -3.52 -0.27 9.46
N HIS A 64 -4.34 -0.09 10.48
CA HIS A 64 -4.80 -1.18 11.36
C HIS A 64 -6.16 -1.79 10.98
N CYS A 65 -6.82 -1.32 9.92
CA CYS A 65 -8.12 -1.84 9.49
C CYS A 65 -8.07 -2.42 8.07
N ILE A 66 -7.83 -1.58 7.06
CA ILE A 66 -7.94 -2.00 5.64
C ILE A 66 -6.95 -3.11 5.30
N GLY A 67 -5.71 -3.02 5.82
CA GLY A 67 -4.68 -4.04 5.61
C GLY A 67 -4.82 -5.29 6.48
N VAL A 68 -5.70 -5.29 7.50
CA VAL A 68 -5.80 -6.35 8.53
C VAL A 68 -7.14 -7.09 8.48
N ASP A 69 -8.27 -6.37 8.40
CA ASP A 69 -9.62 -6.99 8.42
C ASP A 69 -9.83 -8.06 7.35
N PRO A 70 -9.29 -7.92 6.10
CA PRO A 70 -9.39 -8.99 5.11
C PRO A 70 -8.76 -10.32 5.56
N TYR A 71 -7.69 -10.27 6.35
CA TYR A 71 -7.06 -11.48 6.89
C TYR A 71 -7.92 -12.18 7.94
N TYR A 72 -8.62 -11.42 8.80
CA TYR A 72 -9.59 -12.01 9.74
C TYR A 72 -10.73 -12.71 9.00
N LEU A 73 -11.25 -12.08 7.93
CA LEU A 73 -12.29 -12.68 7.12
C LEU A 73 -11.79 -13.93 6.38
N ALA A 74 -10.56 -13.88 5.86
CA ALA A 74 -9.93 -15.02 5.20
C ALA A 74 -9.68 -16.17 6.17
N TYR A 75 -9.19 -15.88 7.36
CA TYR A 75 -9.01 -16.88 8.41
C TYR A 75 -10.35 -17.57 8.76
N LYS A 76 -11.41 -16.76 8.97
CA LYS A 76 -12.73 -17.29 9.28
C LYS A 76 -13.31 -18.15 8.16
N ALA A 77 -13.09 -17.77 6.91
CA ALA A 77 -13.51 -18.55 5.75
C ALA A 77 -12.80 -19.92 5.73
N GLN A 78 -11.49 -19.93 5.98
CA GLN A 78 -10.69 -21.16 6.01
C GLN A 78 -11.10 -22.09 7.15
N GLU A 79 -11.43 -21.55 8.34
CA GLU A 79 -12.00 -22.35 9.44
C GLU A 79 -13.31 -23.06 9.03
N LEU A 80 -14.08 -22.45 8.14
CA LEU A 80 -15.33 -23.00 7.61
C LEU A 80 -15.13 -23.91 6.37
N GLY A 81 -13.86 -24.18 6.01
CA GLY A 81 -13.51 -25.04 4.88
C GLY A 81 -13.60 -24.35 3.51
N TYR A 82 -13.66 -23.00 3.47
CA TYR A 82 -13.70 -22.23 2.23
C TYR A 82 -12.40 -21.46 1.99
N HIS A 83 -11.80 -21.60 0.81
CA HIS A 83 -10.63 -20.82 0.42
C HIS A 83 -11.05 -19.49 -0.23
N PRO A 84 -10.77 -18.31 0.40
CA PRO A 84 -11.26 -17.03 -0.09
C PRO A 84 -10.34 -16.44 -1.17
N GLU A 85 -10.49 -16.89 -2.41
CA GLU A 85 -9.65 -16.58 -3.57
C GLU A 85 -9.48 -15.07 -3.79
N VAL A 86 -10.59 -14.33 -3.90
CA VAL A 86 -10.59 -12.91 -4.25
C VAL A 86 -9.92 -12.06 -3.15
N ILE A 87 -10.23 -12.36 -1.89
CA ILE A 87 -9.69 -11.62 -0.74
C ILE A 87 -8.17 -11.82 -0.66
N LEU A 88 -7.71 -13.07 -0.76
CA LEU A 88 -6.29 -13.39 -0.69
C LEU A 88 -5.52 -12.88 -1.91
N ALA A 89 -6.12 -12.91 -3.10
CA ALA A 89 -5.52 -12.31 -4.29
C ALA A 89 -5.34 -10.79 -4.13
N GLY A 90 -6.36 -10.10 -3.64
CA GLY A 90 -6.28 -8.66 -3.34
C GLY A 90 -5.18 -8.33 -2.34
N ARG A 91 -5.11 -9.08 -1.23
CA ARG A 91 -4.04 -8.88 -0.24
C ARG A 91 -2.64 -9.10 -0.83
N ARG A 92 -2.44 -10.16 -1.60
CA ARG A 92 -1.14 -10.45 -2.25
C ARG A 92 -0.70 -9.30 -3.16
N ILE A 93 -1.63 -8.71 -3.94
CA ILE A 93 -1.33 -7.58 -4.81
C ILE A 93 -0.93 -6.35 -3.97
N ASN A 94 -1.74 -5.99 -2.97
CA ASN A 94 -1.49 -4.82 -2.13
C ASN A 94 -0.20 -4.96 -1.31
N ASP A 95 0.07 -6.13 -0.77
CA ASP A 95 1.29 -6.38 0.00
C ASP A 95 2.56 -6.30 -0.87
N HIS A 96 2.45 -6.61 -2.16
CA HIS A 96 3.59 -6.52 -3.09
C HIS A 96 3.89 -5.09 -3.57
N MET A 97 2.99 -4.13 -3.37
CA MET A 97 3.14 -2.78 -3.94
C MET A 97 4.35 -2.02 -3.41
N GLY A 98 4.72 -2.18 -2.14
CA GLY A 98 5.94 -1.56 -1.59
C GLY A 98 7.18 -2.02 -2.36
N LYS A 99 7.33 -3.33 -2.54
CA LYS A 99 8.41 -3.90 -3.32
C LYS A 99 8.41 -3.42 -4.78
N TYR A 100 7.24 -3.42 -5.41
CA TYR A 100 7.08 -2.95 -6.79
C TYR A 100 7.52 -1.50 -6.97
N VAL A 101 7.21 -0.61 -6.03
CA VAL A 101 7.66 0.80 -6.05
C VAL A 101 9.18 0.89 -5.96
N ALA A 102 9.80 0.18 -5.00
CA ALA A 102 11.24 0.15 -4.85
C ALA A 102 11.95 -0.38 -6.09
N GLU A 103 11.51 -1.52 -6.63
CA GLU A 103 12.07 -2.10 -7.87
C GLU A 103 11.98 -1.15 -9.07
N ASN A 104 10.88 -0.39 -9.20
CA ASN A 104 10.75 0.59 -10.27
C ASN A 104 11.74 1.75 -10.10
N LEU A 105 11.96 2.22 -8.87
CA LEU A 105 12.96 3.24 -8.61
C LEU A 105 14.38 2.73 -8.98
N ILE A 106 14.72 1.50 -8.59
CA ILE A 106 16.00 0.88 -8.97
C ILE A 106 16.16 0.82 -10.49
N LYS A 107 15.13 0.39 -11.22
CA LYS A 107 15.13 0.38 -12.69
C LYS A 107 15.33 1.77 -13.28
N GLN A 108 14.77 2.81 -12.68
CA GLN A 108 14.96 4.19 -13.14
C GLN A 108 16.39 4.67 -12.87
N LEU A 109 16.97 4.41 -11.70
CA LEU A 109 18.38 4.73 -11.41
C LEU A 109 19.31 4.10 -12.46
N ILE A 110 19.10 2.81 -12.77
CA ILE A 110 19.90 2.11 -13.78
C ILE A 110 19.73 2.74 -15.17
N ARG A 111 18.50 3.07 -15.59
CA ARG A 111 18.20 3.68 -16.90
C ARG A 111 18.84 5.05 -17.07
N THR A 112 18.95 5.82 -15.98
CA THR A 112 19.61 7.13 -16.00
C THR A 112 21.12 7.05 -15.87
N GLY A 113 21.70 5.85 -15.78
CA GLY A 113 23.14 5.64 -15.60
C GLY A 113 23.64 5.97 -14.19
N SER A 114 22.73 6.13 -13.23
CA SER A 114 23.09 6.37 -11.84
C SER A 114 23.53 5.08 -11.14
N SER A 115 24.53 5.17 -10.25
CA SER A 115 24.85 4.05 -9.38
C SER A 115 23.67 3.77 -8.45
N VAL A 116 23.29 2.52 -8.31
CA VAL A 116 22.26 2.10 -7.33
C VAL A 116 22.86 2.08 -5.94
N ARG A 117 24.04 1.46 -5.81
CA ARG A 117 24.74 1.40 -4.54
C ARG A 117 25.16 2.81 -4.10
N ASP A 118 24.91 3.10 -2.86
CA ASP A 118 25.16 4.41 -2.24
C ASP A 118 24.33 5.58 -2.82
N ALA A 119 23.36 5.30 -3.71
CA ALA A 119 22.40 6.31 -4.13
C ALA A 119 21.65 6.88 -2.92
N LYS A 120 21.43 8.20 -2.92
CA LYS A 120 20.65 8.86 -1.86
C LYS A 120 19.22 9.03 -2.34
N VAL A 121 18.28 8.46 -1.61
CA VAL A 121 16.84 8.54 -1.89
C VAL A 121 16.14 9.17 -0.70
N LEU A 122 15.37 10.21 -0.95
CA LEU A 122 14.50 10.82 0.05
C LEU A 122 13.08 10.29 -0.11
N ILE A 123 12.56 9.70 0.95
CA ILE A 123 11.14 9.32 1.09
C ILE A 123 10.42 10.43 1.83
N MET A 124 9.40 10.99 1.20
CA MET A 124 8.57 12.06 1.75
C MET A 124 7.20 11.49 2.14
N GLY A 125 6.96 11.36 3.44
CA GLY A 125 5.77 10.74 4.01
C GLY A 125 6.03 9.31 4.50
N LEU A 126 5.73 9.06 5.77
CA LEU A 126 5.84 7.77 6.44
C LEU A 126 4.51 7.31 7.03
N THR A 127 3.64 8.23 7.42
CA THR A 127 2.32 7.91 7.96
C THR A 127 1.50 7.09 6.95
N PHE A 128 0.64 6.20 7.43
CA PHE A 128 -0.11 5.32 6.53
C PHE A 128 -1.21 6.05 5.73
N LYS A 129 -1.53 7.28 6.11
CA LYS A 129 -2.58 8.11 5.51
C LYS A 129 -2.23 9.58 5.62
N GLU A 130 -2.63 10.37 4.62
CA GLU A 130 -2.52 11.83 4.60
C GLU A 130 -3.16 12.47 5.83
N ASP A 131 -2.53 13.52 6.36
CA ASP A 131 -3.01 14.35 7.46
C ASP A 131 -3.30 13.61 8.78
N VAL A 132 -2.73 12.44 8.99
CA VAL A 132 -2.92 11.63 10.20
C VAL A 132 -1.57 11.23 10.77
N PRO A 133 -1.26 11.56 12.03
CA PRO A 133 0.02 11.22 12.69
C PRO A 133 0.05 9.74 13.15
N ASP A 134 -0.28 8.81 12.25
CA ASP A 134 -0.35 7.38 12.56
C ASP A 134 0.56 6.59 11.62
N ILE A 135 1.57 5.93 12.19
CA ILE A 135 2.59 5.16 11.47
C ILE A 135 2.32 3.65 11.48
N ARG A 136 1.26 3.18 12.17
CA ARG A 136 1.01 1.75 12.34
C ARG A 136 0.80 1.04 11.02
N ASN A 137 1.52 -0.06 10.81
CA ASN A 137 1.48 -0.88 9.59
C ASN A 137 1.64 -0.08 8.29
N THR A 138 2.41 1.02 8.32
CA THR A 138 2.70 1.75 7.08
C THR A 138 3.47 0.86 6.11
N LYS A 139 3.02 0.81 4.86
CA LYS A 139 3.69 0.06 3.79
C LYS A 139 4.89 0.79 3.18
N VAL A 140 5.15 2.01 3.61
CA VAL A 140 6.38 2.75 3.27
C VAL A 140 7.62 2.02 3.81
N ILE A 141 7.49 1.32 4.95
CA ILE A 141 8.57 0.51 5.51
C ILE A 141 9.02 -0.59 4.55
N ASP A 142 8.09 -1.21 3.80
CA ASP A 142 8.44 -2.24 2.83
C ASP A 142 9.28 -1.64 1.67
N ILE A 143 9.01 -0.38 1.28
CA ILE A 143 9.82 0.34 0.29
C ILE A 143 11.22 0.61 0.85
N ILE A 144 11.31 1.12 2.07
CA ILE A 144 12.59 1.46 2.72
C ILE A 144 13.48 0.22 2.78
N ARG A 145 12.95 -0.87 3.33
CA ARG A 145 13.70 -2.12 3.50
C ARG A 145 14.17 -2.70 2.16
N GLU A 146 13.30 -2.72 1.16
CA GLU A 146 13.66 -3.19 -0.17
C GLU A 146 14.76 -2.32 -0.79
N LEU A 147 14.72 -0.99 -0.66
CA LEU A 147 15.77 -0.11 -1.14
C LEU A 147 17.10 -0.30 -0.40
N GLU A 148 17.06 -0.50 0.91
CA GLU A 148 18.24 -0.78 1.72
C GLU A 148 18.93 -2.10 1.30
N GLU A 149 18.15 -3.12 0.91
CA GLU A 149 18.69 -4.39 0.38
C GLU A 149 19.51 -4.18 -0.89
N TYR A 150 19.18 -3.17 -1.71
CA TYR A 150 19.98 -2.77 -2.88
C TYR A 150 21.18 -1.87 -2.53
N GLY A 151 21.39 -1.56 -1.25
CA GLY A 151 22.46 -0.67 -0.80
C GLY A 151 22.20 0.81 -1.06
N VAL A 152 20.95 1.20 -1.14
CA VAL A 152 20.53 2.61 -1.26
C VAL A 152 20.55 3.27 0.11
N ASN A 153 21.06 4.49 0.20
CA ASN A 153 20.99 5.31 1.41
C ASN A 153 19.63 6.02 1.46
N VAL A 154 18.71 5.50 2.26
CA VAL A 154 17.36 6.04 2.39
C VAL A 154 17.31 7.10 3.49
N LEU A 155 16.79 8.27 3.15
CA LEU A 155 16.43 9.35 4.07
C LEU A 155 14.91 9.40 4.14
N VAL A 156 14.34 9.59 5.32
CA VAL A 156 12.88 9.62 5.52
C VAL A 156 12.51 10.93 6.21
N CYS A 157 11.54 11.63 5.68
CA CYS A 157 10.97 12.81 6.34
C CYS A 157 9.43 12.74 6.32
N ASP A 158 8.82 13.12 7.41
CA ASP A 158 7.37 13.23 7.56
C ASP A 158 7.05 14.26 8.64
N PRO A 159 6.31 15.33 8.33
CA PRO A 159 5.99 16.37 9.30
C PRO A 159 4.97 15.96 10.37
N TYR A 160 4.24 14.88 10.15
CA TYR A 160 3.20 14.37 11.06
C TYR A 160 3.68 13.19 11.91
N ALA A 161 4.73 12.48 11.48
CA ALA A 161 5.24 11.33 12.20
C ALA A 161 6.05 11.74 13.43
N ASP A 162 5.78 11.11 14.57
CA ASP A 162 6.52 11.30 15.80
C ASP A 162 7.85 10.54 15.75
N GLN A 163 8.96 11.24 15.96
CA GLN A 163 10.32 10.68 15.86
C GLN A 163 10.57 9.54 16.85
N GLU A 164 10.07 9.63 18.07
CA GLU A 164 10.30 8.62 19.11
C GLU A 164 9.51 7.35 18.77
N GLN A 165 8.27 7.49 18.32
CA GLN A 165 7.45 6.37 17.86
C GLN A 165 8.07 5.68 16.64
N VAL A 166 8.54 6.43 15.66
CA VAL A 166 9.20 5.89 14.45
C VAL A 166 10.45 5.10 14.83
N TYR A 167 11.27 5.64 15.72
CA TYR A 167 12.46 4.94 16.19
C TYR A 167 12.12 3.67 16.97
N HIS A 168 11.12 3.73 17.85
CA HIS A 168 10.69 2.60 18.65
C HIS A 168 10.08 1.47 17.82
N GLU A 169 9.25 1.81 16.83
CA GLU A 169 8.51 0.84 16.03
C GLU A 169 9.36 0.25 14.89
N TYR A 170 10.18 1.09 14.23
CA TYR A 170 10.87 0.72 12.99
C TYR A 170 12.39 0.82 13.05
N GLY A 171 12.97 1.40 14.10
CA GLY A 171 14.41 1.63 14.23
C GLY A 171 14.94 2.73 13.30
N LEU A 172 14.05 3.59 12.77
CA LEU A 172 14.39 4.63 11.82
C LEU A 172 14.51 6.00 12.48
N SER A 173 15.35 6.86 11.91
CA SER A 173 15.44 8.26 12.27
C SER A 173 14.87 9.13 11.14
N LEU A 174 13.99 10.08 11.50
CA LEU A 174 13.47 11.04 10.53
C LEU A 174 14.50 12.14 10.26
N SER A 175 14.66 12.49 8.99
CA SER A 175 15.45 13.66 8.56
C SER A 175 14.63 14.93 8.78
N GLN A 176 15.28 15.98 9.25
CA GLN A 176 14.69 17.33 9.27
C GLN A 176 14.68 17.91 7.85
N PHE A 177 13.64 18.68 7.52
CA PHE A 177 13.60 19.51 6.32
C PHE A 177 14.55 20.70 6.44
#